data_c18f4fae69ea9e23fbff13096b6b71b0
#
_entry.id   c18f4fae69ea9e23fbff13096b6b71b0
#
_cell.length_a   1.000
_cell.length_b   1.000
_cell.length_c   1.000
_cell.angle_alpha   90.00
_cell.angle_beta   90.00
_cell.angle_gamma   90.00
#
_symmetry.space_group_name_H-M   'P 1'
#
loop_
_entity.id
_entity.type
_entity.pdbx_description
1 polymer ?
#
loop_
_entity_poly.entity_id
_entity_poly.type
_entity_poly.pdbx_seq_one_letter_code
_entity_poly.pdbx_strand_id
1 'polypeptide(L)'
;MKHHHYRVAISYNGGNYFGWQDLGDEEDKATVQGTITQALRKICKYADCTVSGASRTDAGVHAQGQVAKFSIPLDITPEKLQLGLNSLLPEDIRIRQCATCPADFNPNKQSTSKKYRYYFSTDRISSPIVNGIVAHVPSKLEGAQSDTQLDLDCMRQVCELFVGEHDFYSFASRDQNVGSTVRTVSHLQLKRTEALDLDVEIYCFEIEGNGFLKHMVRYIVGSIFEVGRHVIDSDDIRQALCNRNEKKFSSKAKARGLHLIEITY
;
A
#
# COMPACT_ATOMS: atom_id res chain seq x y z
N MET A 1 7.58 -1.54 34.26
CA MET A 1 6.87 -0.24 34.16
C MET A 1 5.53 -0.44 33.49
N LYS A 2 4.48 0.32 33.89
CA LYS A 2 3.18 0.26 33.24
C LYS A 2 3.28 0.97 31.87
N HIS A 3 2.84 0.30 30.80
CA HIS A 3 2.78 0.89 29.47
C HIS A 3 1.38 1.47 29.19
N HIS A 4 1.35 2.60 28.52
CA HIS A 4 0.15 3.25 27.98
C HIS A 4 0.08 2.93 26.48
N HIS A 5 -1.12 2.65 25.99
CA HIS A 5 -1.34 2.15 24.64
C HIS A 5 -2.18 3.15 23.84
N TYR A 6 -1.70 3.43 22.64
CA TYR A 6 -2.35 4.39 21.72
C TYR A 6 -2.58 3.75 20.36
N ARG A 7 -3.77 3.93 19.81
CA ARG A 7 -4.08 3.68 18.42
C ARG A 7 -3.89 4.98 17.66
N VAL A 8 -3.13 4.93 16.58
CA VAL A 8 -2.81 6.09 15.75
C VAL A 8 -3.14 5.84 14.30
N ALA A 9 -3.67 6.87 13.62
CA ALA A 9 -3.76 6.90 12.16
C ALA A 9 -2.62 7.74 11.61
N ILE A 10 -1.93 7.20 10.61
CA ILE A 10 -0.68 7.76 10.07
C ILE A 10 -0.81 7.92 8.56
N SER A 11 -0.41 9.08 8.06
CA SER A 11 -0.20 9.29 6.62
C SER A 11 1.28 9.50 6.33
N TYR A 12 1.74 8.97 5.19
CA TYR A 12 3.11 9.16 4.75
C TYR A 12 3.28 9.10 3.23
N ASN A 13 4.23 9.88 2.74
CA ASN A 13 4.82 9.70 1.42
C ASN A 13 5.97 8.70 1.55
N GLY A 14 5.79 7.50 0.98
CA GLY A 14 6.77 6.40 1.10
C GLY A 14 7.97 6.51 0.15
N GLY A 15 8.03 7.54 -0.70
CA GLY A 15 9.02 7.67 -1.77
C GLY A 15 10.47 7.60 -1.29
N ASN A 16 10.75 8.12 -0.10
CA ASN A 16 12.08 8.16 0.50
C ASN A 16 12.34 7.01 1.50
N TYR A 17 11.43 6.02 1.61
CA TYR A 17 11.51 4.98 2.62
C TYR A 17 11.61 3.59 2.01
N PHE A 18 12.36 2.74 2.68
CA PHE A 18 12.46 1.30 2.37
C PHE A 18 11.26 0.48 2.86
N GLY A 19 10.09 1.13 2.91
CA GLY A 19 8.82 0.57 3.34
C GLY A 19 8.48 0.87 4.80
N TRP A 20 7.46 0.17 5.28
CA TRP A 20 6.99 0.35 6.65
C TRP A 20 7.91 -0.26 7.69
N GLN A 21 8.25 -1.55 7.52
CA GLN A 21 8.87 -2.38 8.55
C GLN A 21 10.28 -1.93 8.91
N ASP A 22 10.51 -1.73 10.20
CA ASP A 22 11.85 -1.47 10.74
C ASP A 22 12.79 -2.65 10.42
N LEU A 23 13.96 -2.35 9.88
CA LEU A 23 14.98 -3.31 9.45
C LEU A 23 16.14 -3.45 10.48
N GLY A 24 15.99 -2.82 11.66
CA GLY A 24 17.01 -2.84 12.71
C GLY A 24 18.22 -1.97 12.36
N ASP A 25 19.42 -2.51 12.53
CA ASP A 25 20.68 -1.75 12.45
C ASP A 25 21.17 -1.46 11.00
N GLU A 26 20.32 -1.62 9.98
CA GLU A 26 20.68 -1.17 8.62
C GLU A 26 20.58 0.37 8.55
N GLU A 27 21.66 1.05 8.96
CA GLU A 27 21.72 2.51 9.15
C GLU A 27 21.40 3.32 7.89
N ASP A 28 21.63 2.76 6.69
CA ASP A 28 21.40 3.44 5.41
C ASP A 28 19.97 3.31 4.87
N LYS A 29 19.08 2.60 5.58
CA LYS A 29 17.72 2.30 5.09
C LYS A 29 16.64 2.85 6.01
N ALA A 30 16.31 4.13 5.82
CA ALA A 30 15.19 4.73 6.55
C ALA A 30 13.88 4.00 6.25
N THR A 31 13.15 3.62 7.30
CA THR A 31 11.80 3.03 7.22
C THR A 31 10.81 3.90 7.99
N VAL A 32 9.53 3.84 7.62
CA VAL A 32 8.50 4.65 8.29
C VAL A 32 8.39 4.28 9.77
N GLN A 33 8.36 2.98 10.09
CA GLN A 33 8.29 2.48 11.46
C GLN A 33 9.53 2.88 12.27
N GLY A 34 10.72 2.75 11.72
CA GLY A 34 11.99 3.14 12.37
C GLY A 34 12.01 4.63 12.68
N THR A 35 11.64 5.50 11.73
CA THR A 35 11.55 6.95 11.91
C THR A 35 10.58 7.32 13.03
N ILE A 36 9.40 6.70 13.07
CA ILE A 36 8.40 6.92 14.13
C ILE A 36 8.94 6.44 15.48
N THR A 37 9.58 5.26 15.51
CA THR A 37 10.17 4.69 16.73
C THR A 37 11.25 5.62 17.31
N GLN A 38 12.10 6.21 16.48
CA GLN A 38 13.11 7.18 16.91
C GLN A 38 12.47 8.44 17.50
N ALA A 39 11.41 8.97 16.88
CA ALA A 39 10.68 10.12 17.42
C ALA A 39 10.02 9.79 18.77
N LEU A 40 9.39 8.62 18.91
CA LEU A 40 8.84 8.13 20.19
C LEU A 40 9.91 8.01 21.28
N ARG A 41 11.05 7.41 20.97
CA ARG A 41 12.17 7.28 21.91
C ARG A 41 12.65 8.63 22.44
N LYS A 42 12.71 9.67 21.59
CA LYS A 42 13.05 11.04 22.04
C LYS A 42 12.01 11.57 23.04
N ILE A 43 10.71 11.38 22.77
CA ILE A 43 9.63 11.81 23.68
C ILE A 43 9.71 11.05 25.01
N CYS A 44 9.96 9.75 24.97
CA CYS A 44 10.05 8.86 26.11
C CYS A 44 11.44 8.84 26.80
N LYS A 45 12.32 9.77 26.48
CA LYS A 45 13.69 9.86 27.01
C LYS A 45 14.45 8.53 26.86
N TYR A 46 14.33 7.92 25.67
CA TYR A 46 14.97 6.65 25.28
C TYR A 46 14.53 5.40 26.07
N ALA A 47 13.42 5.48 26.79
CA ALA A 47 12.79 4.30 27.38
C ALA A 47 12.18 3.40 26.29
N ASP A 48 11.92 2.14 26.65
CA ASP A 48 11.38 1.14 25.72
C ASP A 48 10.01 1.55 25.18
N CYS A 49 9.94 1.63 23.85
CA CYS A 49 8.73 1.94 23.11
C CYS A 49 8.53 0.91 22.01
N THR A 50 7.28 0.54 21.75
CA THR A 50 6.98 -0.36 20.63
C THR A 50 6.00 0.28 19.67
N VAL A 51 6.22 0.03 18.38
CA VAL A 51 5.36 0.43 17.28
C VAL A 51 4.93 -0.82 16.51
N SER A 52 3.63 -1.05 16.40
CA SER A 52 3.09 -2.20 15.67
C SER A 52 2.08 -1.72 14.63
N GLY A 53 2.37 -1.95 13.34
CA GLY A 53 1.51 -1.50 12.24
C GLY A 53 0.48 -2.54 11.81
N ALA A 54 -0.64 -2.08 11.26
CA ALA A 54 -1.70 -2.93 10.72
C ALA A 54 -1.36 -3.51 9.36
N SER A 55 -0.59 -2.79 8.55
CA SER A 55 -0.18 -3.25 7.22
C SER A 55 1.30 -2.96 6.98
N ARG A 56 2.01 -3.93 6.40
CA ARG A 56 3.37 -3.73 5.90
C ARG A 56 3.26 -3.21 4.47
N THR A 57 3.71 -1.99 4.23
CA THR A 57 3.85 -1.43 2.89
C THR A 57 5.27 -1.64 2.37
N ASP A 58 5.41 -1.87 1.06
CA ASP A 58 6.71 -2.03 0.41
C ASP A 58 7.47 -0.69 0.31
N ALA A 59 8.76 -0.75 -0.03
CA ALA A 59 9.55 0.43 -0.37
C ALA A 59 8.87 1.26 -1.47
N GLY A 60 8.77 2.57 -1.26
CA GLY A 60 8.15 3.51 -2.17
C GLY A 60 6.60 3.52 -2.19
N VAL A 61 5.93 2.74 -1.34
CA VAL A 61 4.46 2.71 -1.22
C VAL A 61 4.00 3.76 -0.20
N HIS A 62 2.95 4.49 -0.52
CA HIS A 62 2.37 5.56 0.30
C HIS A 62 1.24 5.06 1.19
N ALA A 63 0.86 5.87 2.18
CA ALA A 63 -0.35 5.65 2.97
C ALA A 63 -1.04 6.97 3.33
N GLN A 64 -2.37 6.95 3.29
CA GLN A 64 -3.23 8.00 3.84
C GLN A 64 -3.83 7.57 5.18
N GLY A 65 -4.03 6.26 5.38
CA GLY A 65 -4.72 5.67 6.52
C GLY A 65 -4.04 4.44 7.10
N GLN A 66 -2.71 4.43 7.25
CA GLN A 66 -2.03 3.39 8.04
C GLN A 66 -2.48 3.50 9.50
N VAL A 67 -2.74 2.37 10.14
CA VAL A 67 -3.03 2.30 11.57
C VAL A 67 -1.89 1.61 12.30
N ALA A 68 -1.48 2.15 13.44
CA ALA A 68 -0.51 1.52 14.31
C ALA A 68 -0.92 1.61 15.77
N LYS A 69 -0.39 0.70 16.57
CA LYS A 69 -0.40 0.75 18.03
C LYS A 69 0.96 1.19 18.52
N PHE A 70 0.97 2.18 19.39
CA PHE A 70 2.14 2.57 20.17
C PHE A 70 1.96 2.08 21.61
N SER A 71 3.02 1.51 22.20
CA SER A 71 3.06 1.17 23.61
C SER A 71 4.27 1.86 24.23
N ILE A 72 4.03 2.79 25.15
CA ILE A 72 5.05 3.65 25.72
C ILE A 72 4.92 3.72 27.26
N PRO A 73 6.02 3.90 28.01
CA PRO A 73 5.99 3.97 29.46
C PRO A 73 5.54 5.33 30.02
N LEU A 74 5.28 6.30 29.14
CA LEU A 74 4.90 7.65 29.51
C LEU A 74 3.38 7.82 29.51
N ASP A 75 2.83 8.35 30.61
CA ASP A 75 1.44 8.77 30.69
C ASP A 75 1.30 10.19 30.10
N ILE A 76 0.79 10.27 28.89
CA ILE A 76 0.64 11.51 28.14
C ILE A 76 -0.72 11.52 27.42
N THR A 77 -1.37 12.67 27.31
CA THR A 77 -2.64 12.74 26.57
C THR A 77 -2.42 12.51 25.06
N PRO A 78 -3.40 11.89 24.36
CA PRO A 78 -3.28 11.62 22.92
C PRO A 78 -2.93 12.85 22.09
N GLU A 79 -3.51 14.01 22.42
CA GLU A 79 -3.30 15.27 21.72
C GLU A 79 -1.85 15.76 21.87
N LYS A 80 -1.29 15.69 23.09
CA LYS A 80 0.11 16.06 23.36
C LYS A 80 1.07 15.11 22.68
N LEU A 81 0.78 13.80 22.67
CA LEU A 81 1.58 12.79 21.97
C LEU A 81 1.58 13.05 20.46
N GLN A 82 0.40 13.32 19.87
CA GLN A 82 0.25 13.64 18.45
C GLN A 82 1.04 14.89 18.07
N LEU A 83 0.91 15.98 18.82
CA LEU A 83 1.63 17.23 18.57
C LEU A 83 3.14 17.03 18.71
N GLY A 84 3.58 16.38 19.79
CA GLY A 84 5.00 16.09 20.03
C GLY A 84 5.63 15.23 18.93
N LEU A 85 4.93 14.20 18.44
CA LEU A 85 5.40 13.40 17.32
C LEU A 85 5.48 14.23 16.04
N ASN A 86 4.45 14.99 15.70
CA ASN A 86 4.42 15.80 14.49
C ASN A 86 5.46 16.94 14.48
N SER A 87 5.95 17.37 15.64
CA SER A 87 7.05 18.32 15.74
C SER A 87 8.43 17.71 15.50
N LEU A 88 8.56 16.38 15.69
CA LEU A 88 9.83 15.65 15.54
C LEU A 88 9.92 14.87 14.23
N LEU A 89 8.77 14.51 13.65
CA LEU A 89 8.71 13.74 12.40
C LEU A 89 8.99 14.64 11.19
N PRO A 90 9.69 14.12 10.17
CA PRO A 90 9.87 14.81 8.89
C PRO A 90 8.52 15.06 8.22
N GLU A 91 8.47 15.99 7.27
CA GLU A 91 7.21 16.47 6.66
C GLU A 91 6.44 15.38 5.89
N ASP A 92 7.10 14.35 5.47
CA ASP A 92 6.54 13.24 4.72
C ASP A 92 5.91 12.13 5.60
N ILE A 93 5.92 12.27 6.95
CA ILE A 93 5.19 11.42 7.90
C ILE A 93 4.37 12.29 8.85
N ARG A 94 3.08 12.00 8.98
CA ARG A 94 2.18 12.72 9.91
C ARG A 94 1.28 11.76 10.67
N ILE A 95 1.21 11.97 11.98
CA ILE A 95 0.19 11.38 12.86
C ILE A 95 -1.10 12.18 12.69
N ARG A 96 -2.09 11.58 12.04
CA ARG A 96 -3.37 12.22 11.71
C ARG A 96 -4.37 12.18 12.86
N GLN A 97 -4.35 11.07 13.59
CA GLN A 97 -5.20 10.83 14.76
C GLN A 97 -4.43 10.06 15.81
N CYS A 98 -4.73 10.32 17.07
CA CYS A 98 -4.21 9.59 18.21
C CYS A 98 -5.33 9.41 19.23
N ALA A 99 -5.51 8.20 19.75
CA ALA A 99 -6.45 7.88 20.80
C ALA A 99 -5.89 6.76 21.70
N THR A 100 -6.31 6.70 22.96
CA THR A 100 -5.98 5.56 23.81
C THR A 100 -6.64 4.30 23.27
N CYS A 101 -6.02 3.16 23.50
CA CYS A 101 -6.59 1.87 23.12
C CYS A 101 -6.29 0.78 24.18
N PRO A 102 -7.03 -0.33 24.18
CA PRO A 102 -6.77 -1.47 25.03
C PRO A 102 -5.37 -2.09 24.80
N ALA A 103 -4.81 -2.71 25.86
CA ALA A 103 -3.50 -3.34 25.80
C ALA A 103 -3.45 -4.53 24.83
N ASP A 104 -4.55 -5.22 24.62
CA ASP A 104 -4.72 -6.34 23.69
C ASP A 104 -5.07 -5.92 22.26
N PHE A 105 -5.26 -4.64 22.00
CA PHE A 105 -5.48 -4.16 20.62
C PHE A 105 -4.32 -4.57 19.73
N ASN A 106 -4.63 -5.31 18.66
CA ASN A 106 -3.69 -5.72 17.63
C ASN A 106 -4.12 -5.14 16.28
N PRO A 107 -3.42 -4.12 15.75
CA PRO A 107 -3.88 -3.40 14.58
C PRO A 107 -3.94 -4.26 13.31
N ASN A 108 -3.14 -5.33 13.21
CA ASN A 108 -3.17 -6.20 12.04
C ASN A 108 -4.23 -7.31 12.17
N LYS A 109 -4.28 -7.99 13.32
CA LYS A 109 -5.16 -9.16 13.49
C LYS A 109 -6.64 -8.79 13.64
N GLN A 110 -6.94 -7.59 14.14
CA GLN A 110 -8.31 -7.12 14.36
C GLN A 110 -8.86 -6.30 13.20
N SER A 111 -8.03 -6.05 12.16
CA SER A 111 -8.55 -5.40 10.96
C SER A 111 -9.48 -6.33 10.19
N THR A 112 -10.63 -5.79 9.76
CA THR A 112 -11.65 -6.51 8.99
C THR A 112 -11.52 -6.27 7.50
N SER A 113 -11.07 -5.08 7.08
CA SER A 113 -10.86 -4.71 5.68
C SER A 113 -9.67 -3.77 5.52
N LYS A 114 -9.06 -3.80 4.35
CA LYS A 114 -8.02 -2.86 3.90
C LYS A 114 -8.36 -2.38 2.51
N LYS A 115 -8.29 -1.05 2.32
CA LYS A 115 -8.53 -0.38 1.04
C LYS A 115 -7.24 0.21 0.51
N TYR A 116 -6.94 -0.09 -0.75
CA TYR A 116 -5.83 0.50 -1.49
C TYR A 116 -6.32 1.23 -2.73
N ARG A 117 -5.56 2.24 -3.15
CA ARG A 117 -5.68 2.86 -4.46
C ARG A 117 -4.35 2.78 -5.19
N TYR A 118 -4.42 2.48 -6.47
CA TYR A 118 -3.25 2.53 -7.34
C TYR A 118 -3.48 3.58 -8.41
N TYR A 119 -2.74 4.69 -8.32
CA TYR A 119 -2.85 5.80 -9.27
C TYR A 119 -1.84 5.65 -10.40
N PHE A 120 -2.29 5.87 -11.63
CA PHE A 120 -1.43 5.88 -12.80
C PHE A 120 -1.89 6.92 -13.82
N SER A 121 -0.95 7.44 -14.63
CA SER A 121 -1.18 8.31 -15.78
C SER A 121 -0.79 7.56 -17.05
N THR A 122 -1.58 7.79 -18.11
CA THR A 122 -1.36 7.22 -19.44
C THR A 122 -0.76 8.23 -20.43
N ASP A 123 -0.49 9.45 -19.97
CA ASP A 123 0.10 10.49 -20.78
C ASP A 123 1.39 10.05 -21.48
N ARG A 124 1.67 10.59 -22.67
CA ARG A 124 2.91 10.30 -23.37
C ARG A 124 4.15 10.71 -22.57
N ILE A 125 4.06 11.84 -21.86
CA ILE A 125 5.14 12.40 -21.05
C ILE A 125 4.68 12.45 -19.59
N SER A 126 5.50 11.95 -18.65
CA SER A 126 5.16 11.99 -17.23
C SER A 126 5.20 13.42 -16.70
N SER A 127 4.19 13.78 -15.91
CA SER A 127 4.17 15.07 -15.20
C SER A 127 5.10 15.01 -13.98
N PRO A 128 6.07 15.94 -13.85
CA PRO A 128 6.97 15.98 -12.70
C PRO A 128 6.23 16.29 -11.40
N ILE A 129 5.08 16.95 -11.45
CA ILE A 129 4.30 17.35 -10.27
C ILE A 129 3.74 16.12 -9.55
N VAL A 130 3.25 15.12 -10.28
CA VAL A 130 2.63 13.92 -9.71
C VAL A 130 3.54 12.68 -9.73
N ASN A 131 4.69 12.74 -10.38
CA ASN A 131 5.57 11.59 -10.62
C ASN A 131 6.04 10.87 -9.34
N GLY A 132 6.03 11.55 -8.18
CA GLY A 132 6.37 10.93 -6.90
C GLY A 132 5.28 10.03 -6.33
N ILE A 133 4.01 10.21 -6.73
CA ILE A 133 2.82 9.60 -6.13
C ILE A 133 1.88 8.93 -7.14
N VAL A 134 2.15 9.08 -8.44
CA VAL A 134 1.41 8.48 -9.56
C VAL A 134 2.38 7.69 -10.43
N ALA A 135 2.03 6.46 -10.78
CA ALA A 135 2.84 5.68 -11.70
C ALA A 135 2.62 6.15 -13.14
N HIS A 136 3.68 6.40 -13.87
CA HIS A 136 3.60 6.67 -15.31
C HIS A 136 3.59 5.34 -16.08
N VAL A 137 2.51 5.10 -16.81
CA VAL A 137 2.23 3.93 -17.64
C VAL A 137 1.78 4.44 -19.00
N PRO A 138 2.69 4.83 -19.89
CA PRO A 138 2.32 5.45 -21.16
C PRO A 138 1.41 4.53 -21.97
N SER A 139 0.40 5.11 -22.61
CA SER A 139 -0.57 4.40 -23.44
C SER A 139 0.10 3.68 -24.61
N LYS A 140 1.20 4.23 -25.15
CA LYS A 140 2.04 3.62 -26.17
C LYS A 140 3.46 3.43 -25.64
N LEU A 141 4.03 2.25 -25.80
CA LEU A 141 5.45 1.99 -25.51
C LEU A 141 6.26 2.34 -26.77
N GLU A 142 7.25 3.22 -26.63
CA GLU A 142 8.19 3.49 -27.72
C GLU A 142 8.95 2.20 -28.08
N GLY A 143 8.91 1.81 -29.36
CA GLY A 143 9.58 0.61 -29.86
C GLY A 143 8.78 -0.70 -29.72
N ALA A 144 7.55 -0.68 -29.19
CA ALA A 144 6.67 -1.84 -29.24
C ALA A 144 6.21 -2.10 -30.70
N GLN A 145 6.25 -3.38 -31.12
CA GLN A 145 5.81 -3.79 -32.45
C GLN A 145 4.32 -3.58 -32.72
N SER A 146 3.51 -3.36 -31.66
CA SER A 146 2.10 -3.06 -31.77
C SER A 146 1.83 -1.60 -31.41
N ASP A 147 1.15 -0.90 -32.30
CA ASP A 147 0.66 0.49 -32.10
C ASP A 147 -0.58 0.52 -31.20
N THR A 148 -0.81 -0.53 -30.40
CA THR A 148 -1.98 -0.70 -29.55
C THR A 148 -1.88 0.22 -28.34
N GLN A 149 -2.85 1.12 -28.25
CA GLN A 149 -3.12 1.93 -27.07
C GLN A 149 -3.57 1.02 -25.93
N LEU A 150 -3.26 1.41 -24.70
CA LEU A 150 -3.70 0.71 -23.49
C LEU A 150 -5.24 0.63 -23.45
N ASP A 151 -5.79 -0.58 -23.55
CA ASP A 151 -7.23 -0.83 -23.60
C ASP A 151 -7.86 -0.76 -22.21
N LEU A 152 -8.39 0.42 -21.86
CA LEU A 152 -9.01 0.66 -20.57
C LEU A 152 -10.31 -0.12 -20.35
N ASP A 153 -11.04 -0.47 -21.43
CA ASP A 153 -12.28 -1.20 -21.33
C ASP A 153 -12.04 -2.67 -21.03
N CYS A 154 -11.07 -3.30 -21.68
CA CYS A 154 -10.59 -4.64 -21.29
C CYS A 154 -10.07 -4.64 -19.84
N MET A 155 -9.34 -3.61 -19.42
CA MET A 155 -8.85 -3.48 -18.04
C MET A 155 -9.99 -3.36 -17.03
N ARG A 156 -11.08 -2.63 -17.34
CA ARG A 156 -12.28 -2.55 -16.48
C ARG A 156 -12.96 -3.89 -16.33
N GLN A 157 -13.15 -4.61 -17.43
CA GLN A 157 -13.84 -5.91 -17.44
C GLN A 157 -13.07 -6.95 -16.64
N VAL A 158 -11.76 -7.01 -16.78
CA VAL A 158 -10.94 -8.01 -16.08
C VAL A 158 -10.86 -7.78 -14.56
N CYS A 159 -11.12 -6.55 -14.07
CA CYS A 159 -11.18 -6.27 -12.64
C CYS A 159 -12.17 -7.19 -11.90
N GLU A 160 -13.32 -7.50 -12.53
CA GLU A 160 -14.37 -8.33 -11.93
C GLU A 160 -13.91 -9.76 -11.63
N LEU A 161 -12.94 -10.28 -12.38
CA LEU A 161 -12.42 -11.64 -12.17
C LEU A 161 -11.67 -11.81 -10.85
N PHE A 162 -11.14 -10.74 -10.30
CA PHE A 162 -10.42 -10.76 -9.02
C PHE A 162 -11.34 -10.60 -7.81
N VAL A 163 -12.61 -10.20 -8.02
CA VAL A 163 -13.58 -10.03 -6.94
C VAL A 163 -14.08 -11.40 -6.49
N GLY A 164 -14.11 -11.61 -5.16
CA GLY A 164 -14.48 -12.89 -4.55
C GLY A 164 -13.34 -13.49 -3.73
N GLU A 165 -13.58 -14.71 -3.28
CA GLU A 165 -12.55 -15.51 -2.58
C GLU A 165 -11.77 -16.36 -3.58
N HIS A 166 -10.45 -16.14 -3.63
CA HIS A 166 -9.55 -16.84 -4.56
C HIS A 166 -8.23 -17.19 -3.88
N ASP A 167 -7.52 -18.16 -4.44
CA ASP A 167 -6.11 -18.42 -4.10
C ASP A 167 -5.20 -17.47 -4.92
N PHE A 168 -4.71 -16.43 -4.26
CA PHE A 168 -3.83 -15.43 -4.87
C PHE A 168 -2.36 -15.82 -4.92
N TYR A 169 -2.03 -17.11 -4.84
CA TYR A 169 -0.65 -17.60 -4.91
C TYR A 169 0.10 -17.09 -6.16
N SER A 170 -0.56 -17.12 -7.32
CA SER A 170 0.00 -16.65 -8.60
C SER A 170 0.23 -15.14 -8.65
N PHE A 171 -0.48 -14.38 -7.82
CA PHE A 171 -0.42 -12.91 -7.76
C PHE A 171 0.30 -12.38 -6.51
N ALA A 172 1.12 -13.16 -5.84
CA ALA A 172 1.84 -12.73 -4.66
C ALA A 172 3.30 -13.18 -4.70
N SER A 173 4.17 -12.47 -3.97
CA SER A 173 5.53 -12.97 -3.72
C SER A 173 5.48 -14.08 -2.67
N ARG A 174 6.35 -15.08 -2.83
CA ARG A 174 6.47 -16.16 -1.85
C ARG A 174 6.88 -15.60 -0.48
N ASP A 175 6.18 -16.04 0.54
CA ASP A 175 6.53 -15.80 1.93
C ASP A 175 6.28 -17.11 2.70
N GLN A 176 7.35 -17.71 3.22
CA GLN A 176 7.29 -18.99 3.93
C GLN A 176 6.50 -18.91 5.25
N ASN A 177 6.27 -17.70 5.78
CA ASN A 177 5.54 -17.48 7.02
C ASN A 177 4.01 -17.33 6.82
N VAL A 178 3.52 -17.46 5.58
CA VAL A 178 2.09 -17.32 5.27
C VAL A 178 1.44 -18.70 5.20
N GLY A 179 0.52 -18.98 6.12
CA GLY A 179 -0.18 -20.28 6.21
C GLY A 179 -1.18 -20.52 5.06
N SER A 180 -1.81 -19.46 4.52
CA SER A 180 -2.78 -19.55 3.41
C SER A 180 -2.64 -18.37 2.47
N THR A 181 -2.72 -18.64 1.16
CA THR A 181 -2.73 -17.64 0.09
C THR A 181 -4.14 -17.26 -0.37
N VAL A 182 -5.17 -17.86 0.22
CA VAL A 182 -6.56 -17.52 -0.03
C VAL A 182 -6.89 -16.16 0.62
N ARG A 183 -7.48 -15.27 -0.18
CA ARG A 183 -7.97 -13.96 0.26
C ARG A 183 -9.30 -13.65 -0.41
N THR A 184 -10.07 -12.75 0.21
CA THR A 184 -11.30 -12.21 -0.36
C THR A 184 -11.08 -10.77 -0.77
N VAL A 185 -11.19 -10.50 -2.06
CA VAL A 185 -11.28 -9.14 -2.61
C VAL A 185 -12.76 -8.80 -2.71
N SER A 186 -13.22 -7.83 -1.92
CA SER A 186 -14.63 -7.42 -1.89
C SER A 186 -14.96 -6.43 -2.99
N HIS A 187 -13.96 -5.70 -3.48
CA HIS A 187 -14.13 -4.68 -4.51
C HIS A 187 -12.84 -4.47 -5.30
N LEU A 188 -12.96 -4.35 -6.63
CA LEU A 188 -11.90 -3.87 -7.51
C LEU A 188 -12.53 -3.17 -8.72
N GLN A 189 -12.20 -1.91 -8.92
CA GLN A 189 -12.65 -1.13 -10.08
C GLN A 189 -11.57 -0.19 -10.60
N LEU A 190 -11.62 0.08 -11.90
CA LEU A 190 -10.84 1.11 -12.58
C LEU A 190 -11.72 2.33 -12.87
N LYS A 191 -11.33 3.50 -12.38
CA LYS A 191 -12.00 4.77 -12.64
C LYS A 191 -11.03 5.86 -13.06
N ARG A 192 -11.51 6.83 -13.84
CA ARG A 192 -10.80 8.10 -14.04
C ARG A 192 -10.94 8.92 -12.75
N THR A 193 -9.89 9.60 -12.35
CA THR A 193 -9.94 10.50 -11.20
C THR A 193 -9.61 11.91 -11.64
N GLU A 194 -10.42 12.85 -11.21
CA GLU A 194 -10.13 14.27 -11.34
C GLU A 194 -9.27 14.68 -10.15
N ALA A 195 -7.99 14.84 -10.37
CA ALA A 195 -7.08 15.30 -9.33
C ALA A 195 -6.56 16.67 -9.73
N LEU A 196 -6.90 17.69 -8.94
CA LEU A 196 -6.38 19.05 -9.03
C LEU A 196 -6.40 19.53 -10.50
N ASP A 197 -6.81 20.68 -10.87
CA ASP A 197 -6.78 21.28 -12.23
C ASP A 197 -5.41 21.17 -12.95
N LEU A 198 -4.84 19.95 -12.87
CA LEU A 198 -3.61 19.57 -13.56
C LEU A 198 -4.00 19.00 -14.91
N ASP A 199 -3.33 19.45 -15.97
CA ASP A 199 -3.43 18.87 -17.31
C ASP A 199 -2.73 17.49 -17.35
N VAL A 200 -3.25 16.56 -16.53
CA VAL A 200 -2.74 15.18 -16.40
C VAL A 200 -3.92 14.24 -16.30
N GLU A 201 -3.97 13.27 -17.19
CA GLU A 201 -4.99 12.23 -17.17
C GLU A 201 -4.62 11.13 -16.18
N ILE A 202 -5.30 11.08 -15.02
CA ILE A 202 -5.03 10.12 -13.95
C ILE A 202 -6.17 9.12 -13.83
N TYR A 203 -5.79 7.87 -13.80
CA TYR A 203 -6.67 6.73 -13.50
C TYR A 203 -6.33 6.12 -12.15
N CYS A 204 -7.32 5.44 -11.57
CA CYS A 204 -7.20 4.83 -10.25
C CYS A 204 -7.84 3.44 -10.25
N PHE A 205 -7.06 2.43 -9.87
CA PHE A 205 -7.63 1.18 -9.37
C PHE A 205 -7.94 1.34 -7.89
N GLU A 206 -9.18 1.10 -7.49
CA GLU A 206 -9.57 1.01 -6.09
C GLU A 206 -9.83 -0.46 -5.76
N ILE A 207 -9.11 -0.99 -4.77
CA ILE A 207 -9.20 -2.39 -4.35
C ILE A 207 -9.41 -2.47 -2.84
N GLU A 208 -10.37 -3.31 -2.44
CA GLU A 208 -10.69 -3.58 -1.04
C GLU A 208 -10.79 -5.09 -0.80
N GLY A 209 -10.34 -5.54 0.39
CA GLY A 209 -10.38 -6.95 0.75
C GLY A 209 -10.03 -7.19 2.22
N ASN A 210 -10.22 -8.44 2.67
CA ASN A 210 -9.99 -8.85 4.07
C ASN A 210 -8.50 -8.84 4.47
N GLY A 211 -7.60 -8.78 3.49
CA GLY A 211 -6.16 -8.73 3.67
C GLY A 211 -5.44 -9.01 2.36
N PHE A 212 -4.18 -8.61 2.30
CA PHE A 212 -3.37 -8.77 1.08
C PHE A 212 -2.05 -9.45 1.40
N LEU A 213 -1.63 -10.35 0.51
CA LEU A 213 -0.32 -10.98 0.54
C LEU A 213 0.77 -9.99 0.11
N LYS A 214 2.03 -10.35 0.36
CA LYS A 214 3.18 -9.55 -0.06
C LYS A 214 3.14 -9.29 -1.57
N HIS A 215 3.16 -8.02 -1.96
CA HIS A 215 3.10 -7.52 -3.34
C HIS A 215 1.78 -7.83 -4.11
N MET A 216 0.76 -8.42 -3.48
CA MET A 216 -0.45 -8.91 -4.15
C MET A 216 -1.13 -7.83 -5.00
N VAL A 217 -1.44 -6.68 -4.44
CA VAL A 217 -2.08 -5.59 -5.18
C VAL A 217 -1.27 -5.17 -6.41
N ARG A 218 0.05 -5.12 -6.28
CA ARG A 218 0.94 -4.71 -7.38
C ARG A 218 1.02 -5.76 -8.49
N TYR A 219 0.91 -7.06 -8.18
CA TYR A 219 0.83 -8.12 -9.20
C TYR A 219 -0.53 -8.13 -9.88
N ILE A 220 -1.64 -7.94 -9.14
CA ILE A 220 -2.97 -7.80 -9.73
C ILE A 220 -2.99 -6.64 -10.72
N VAL A 221 -2.57 -5.45 -10.32
CA VAL A 221 -2.52 -4.28 -11.19
C VAL A 221 -1.57 -4.48 -12.38
N GLY A 222 -0.40 -5.10 -12.14
CA GLY A 222 0.52 -5.44 -13.22
C GLY A 222 -0.11 -6.37 -14.26
N SER A 223 -0.84 -7.40 -13.81
CA SER A 223 -1.54 -8.32 -14.72
C SER A 223 -2.67 -7.63 -15.49
N ILE A 224 -3.41 -6.72 -14.84
CA ILE A 224 -4.43 -5.92 -15.53
C ILE A 224 -3.80 -5.03 -16.62
N PHE A 225 -2.62 -4.47 -16.38
CA PHE A 225 -1.88 -3.73 -17.43
C PHE A 225 -1.49 -4.62 -18.61
N GLU A 226 -1.07 -5.88 -18.35
CA GLU A 226 -0.73 -6.80 -19.44
C GLU A 226 -1.97 -7.21 -20.25
N VAL A 227 -3.15 -7.34 -19.61
CA VAL A 227 -4.43 -7.51 -20.33
C VAL A 227 -4.74 -6.28 -21.18
N GLY A 228 -4.61 -5.07 -20.63
CA GLY A 228 -4.83 -3.83 -21.39
C GLY A 228 -3.87 -3.65 -22.57
N ARG A 229 -2.73 -4.33 -22.57
CA ARG A 229 -1.76 -4.38 -23.67
C ARG A 229 -1.97 -5.57 -24.61
N HIS A 230 -2.97 -6.41 -24.36
CA HIS A 230 -3.24 -7.65 -25.07
C HIS A 230 -2.04 -8.63 -25.09
N VAL A 231 -1.21 -8.62 -24.04
CA VAL A 231 -0.09 -9.57 -23.85
C VAL A 231 -0.60 -10.87 -23.24
N ILE A 232 -1.59 -10.78 -22.35
CA ILE A 232 -2.35 -11.89 -21.77
C ILE A 232 -3.84 -11.57 -21.90
N ASP A 233 -4.69 -12.58 -21.75
CA ASP A 233 -6.14 -12.42 -21.82
C ASP A 233 -6.84 -12.73 -20.49
N SER A 234 -8.18 -12.64 -20.49
CA SER A 234 -9.00 -12.92 -19.32
C SER A 234 -8.95 -14.38 -18.88
N ASP A 235 -8.71 -15.32 -19.80
CA ASP A 235 -8.64 -16.75 -19.51
C ASP A 235 -7.32 -17.10 -18.81
N ASP A 236 -6.23 -16.43 -19.15
CA ASP A 236 -4.96 -16.52 -18.42
C ASP A 236 -5.16 -16.12 -16.95
N ILE A 237 -5.91 -15.03 -16.69
CA ILE A 237 -6.23 -14.61 -15.32
C ILE A 237 -7.09 -15.66 -14.61
N ARG A 238 -8.16 -16.17 -15.24
CA ARG A 238 -8.99 -17.24 -14.66
C ARG A 238 -8.18 -18.48 -14.30
N GLN A 239 -7.33 -18.93 -15.21
CA GLN A 239 -6.46 -20.07 -14.96
C GLN A 239 -5.50 -19.82 -13.80
N ALA A 240 -4.95 -18.61 -13.69
CA ALA A 240 -4.03 -18.24 -12.60
C ALA A 240 -4.71 -18.15 -11.22
N LEU A 241 -5.99 -17.84 -11.19
CA LEU A 241 -6.80 -17.84 -9.95
C LEU A 241 -7.21 -19.27 -9.55
N CYS A 242 -7.42 -20.17 -10.52
CA CYS A 242 -7.77 -21.56 -10.26
C CYS A 242 -6.55 -22.45 -9.97
N ASN A 243 -5.42 -22.15 -10.58
CA ASN A 243 -4.22 -22.99 -10.52
C ASN A 243 -3.03 -22.22 -9.95
N ARG A 244 -2.32 -22.84 -8.99
CA ARG A 244 -1.08 -22.27 -8.48
C ARG A 244 -0.01 -22.26 -9.55
N ASN A 245 0.36 -21.10 -10.06
CA ASN A 245 1.41 -20.93 -11.03
C ASN A 245 2.64 -20.27 -10.39
N GLU A 246 3.79 -20.91 -10.52
CA GLU A 246 5.05 -20.36 -10.00
C GLU A 246 5.58 -19.22 -10.86
N LYS A 247 5.34 -19.29 -12.18
CA LYS A 247 5.71 -18.23 -13.11
C LYS A 247 4.69 -17.12 -13.03
N LYS A 248 5.14 -15.90 -12.75
CA LYS A 248 4.28 -14.72 -12.69
C LYS A 248 3.89 -14.28 -14.10
N PHE A 249 2.63 -13.89 -14.28
CA PHE A 249 2.09 -13.41 -15.55
C PHE A 249 2.56 -11.99 -15.89
N SER A 250 2.96 -11.23 -14.88
CA SER A 250 3.38 -9.85 -15.05
C SER A 250 4.54 -9.50 -14.12
N SER A 251 5.17 -8.37 -14.40
CA SER A 251 5.99 -7.66 -13.42
C SER A 251 5.10 -6.95 -12.38
N LYS A 252 5.68 -6.67 -11.21
CA LYS A 252 4.98 -5.84 -10.20
C LYS A 252 4.78 -4.42 -10.72
N ALA A 253 3.58 -3.88 -10.65
CA ALA A 253 3.34 -2.48 -10.88
C ALA A 253 4.21 -1.59 -9.97
N LYS A 254 4.64 -0.41 -10.45
CA LYS A 254 5.55 0.48 -9.73
C LYS A 254 5.00 0.86 -8.35
N ALA A 255 5.83 0.83 -7.32
CA ALA A 255 5.40 1.08 -5.93
C ALA A 255 4.78 2.47 -5.74
N ARG A 256 5.34 3.50 -6.40
CA ARG A 256 4.90 4.90 -6.30
C ARG A 256 3.42 5.17 -6.64
N GLY A 257 2.77 4.27 -7.38
CA GLY A 257 1.34 4.39 -7.67
C GLY A 257 0.46 3.86 -6.54
N LEU A 258 1.01 3.04 -5.61
CA LEU A 258 0.23 2.35 -4.61
C LEU A 258 0.10 3.15 -3.30
N HIS A 259 -1.13 3.30 -2.84
CA HIS A 259 -1.49 4.02 -1.62
C HIS A 259 -2.41 3.16 -0.74
N LEU A 260 -2.02 2.95 0.51
CA LEU A 260 -2.91 2.42 1.54
C LEU A 260 -3.86 3.54 1.99
N ILE A 261 -5.14 3.40 1.71
CA ILE A 261 -6.13 4.47 1.95
C ILE A 261 -6.77 4.34 3.32
N GLU A 262 -7.20 3.13 3.69
CA GLU A 262 -7.98 2.91 4.89
C GLU A 262 -7.81 1.50 5.42
N ILE A 263 -7.94 1.35 6.72
CA ILE A 263 -8.02 0.07 7.44
C ILE A 263 -9.23 0.12 8.37
N THR A 264 -10.15 -0.82 8.18
CA THR A 264 -11.41 -0.93 8.96
C THR A 264 -11.25 -1.99 10.06
N TYR A 265 -11.95 -1.76 11.19
CA TYR A 265 -11.94 -2.61 12.38
C TYR A 265 -13.34 -3.04 12.79
#